data_0bbc2ab0df74cb5dfd50eb94f499c918
#
_entry.id   0bbc2ab0df74cb5dfd50eb94f499c918
#
_cell.length_a   1.000
_cell.length_b   1.000
_cell.length_c   1.000
_cell.angle_alpha   90.00
_cell.angle_beta   90.00
_cell.angle_gamma   90.00
#
_symmetry.space_group_name_H-M   'P 1'
#
loop_
_entity.id
_entity.type
_entity.pdbx_description
1 polymer ?
#
loop_
_entity_poly.entity_id
_entity_poly.type
_entity_poly.pdbx_seq_one_letter_code
_entity_poly.pdbx_strand_id
1 'polypeptide(L)'
;MTGKLRFATSAQILAMAIAWLAVCMGIDYTFNRHLWTEEVEAAPSSVPLSLRINHLCCTGCLDDVKKALESLPWLKGAPMNVREGNLRSQEQADMAGPAGDYGGWLDINVADVNQIDFVAIDRVLRDAGMVASQMQFGGVRHFRLEAQVRHMCCGMCKDAAERMPELAKTRQAGRLKWLDSVVAERASGKVTIHARYLEPNARIDVTEMLAAMDEIGLPPFSLKVVSTPEHVASLR
;
A
#
# COMPACT_ATOMS: atom_id res chain seq x y z
N MET A 1 26.42 7.85 75.89
CA MET A 1 26.03 8.58 74.67
C MET A 1 24.65 8.09 74.21
N THR A 2 23.59 8.78 74.62
CA THR A 2 22.21 8.42 74.31
C THR A 2 21.74 9.22 73.08
N GLY A 3 21.78 8.63 71.94
CA GLY A 3 21.24 9.20 70.68
C GLY A 3 19.72 9.27 70.76
N LYS A 4 19.14 10.48 70.84
CA LYS A 4 17.69 10.70 70.70
C LYS A 4 17.26 10.45 69.23
N LEU A 5 16.60 9.32 68.97
CA LEU A 5 15.87 9.12 67.75
C LEU A 5 14.71 10.14 67.68
N ARG A 6 14.84 11.14 66.79
CA ARG A 6 13.73 12.05 66.48
C ARG A 6 12.81 11.35 65.53
N PHE A 7 11.64 10.92 66.00
CA PHE A 7 10.58 10.45 65.13
C PHE A 7 10.06 11.62 64.29
N ALA A 8 10.01 11.44 62.99
CA ALA A 8 9.39 12.43 62.11
C ALA A 8 7.93 12.65 62.51
N THR A 9 7.51 13.89 62.61
CA THR A 9 6.11 14.22 62.89
C THR A 9 5.20 13.77 61.76
N SER A 10 3.95 13.45 62.11
CA SER A 10 2.94 13.03 61.10
C SER A 10 2.82 13.98 59.91
N ALA A 11 3.08 15.28 60.15
CA ALA A 11 3.12 16.29 59.10
C ALA A 11 4.29 16.11 58.12
N GLN A 12 5.45 15.66 58.59
CA GLN A 12 6.62 15.39 57.73
C GLN A 12 6.44 14.14 56.89
N ILE A 13 5.80 13.12 57.45
CA ILE A 13 5.47 11.89 56.72
C ILE A 13 4.44 12.17 55.58
N LEU A 14 3.43 13.00 55.89
CA LEU A 14 2.43 13.39 54.88
C LEU A 14 3.04 14.25 53.77
N ALA A 15 3.93 15.19 54.11
CA ALA A 15 4.61 16.01 53.10
C ALA A 15 5.52 15.19 52.19
N MET A 16 6.22 14.17 52.71
CA MET A 16 7.03 13.25 51.90
C MET A 16 6.16 12.37 51.01
N ALA A 17 5.01 11.91 51.50
CA ALA A 17 4.08 11.10 50.67
C ALA A 17 3.49 11.91 49.53
N ILE A 18 3.13 13.18 49.73
CA ILE A 18 2.63 14.07 48.67
C ILE A 18 3.73 14.37 47.64
N ALA A 19 4.98 14.65 48.11
CA ALA A 19 6.10 14.88 47.21
C ALA A 19 6.41 13.63 46.34
N TRP A 20 6.34 12.44 46.92
CA TRP A 20 6.52 11.18 46.23
C TRP A 20 5.43 10.92 45.15
N LEU A 21 4.16 11.19 45.52
CA LEU A 21 3.04 11.11 44.57
C LEU A 21 3.18 12.11 43.43
N ALA A 22 3.64 13.32 43.69
CA ALA A 22 3.88 14.31 42.64
C ALA A 22 5.03 13.91 41.70
N VAL A 23 6.09 13.28 42.21
CA VAL A 23 7.18 12.73 41.42
C VAL A 23 6.69 11.55 40.59
N CYS A 24 5.93 10.63 41.17
CA CYS A 24 5.37 9.49 40.44
C CYS A 24 4.41 9.93 39.33
N MET A 25 3.52 10.89 39.60
CA MET A 25 2.61 11.43 38.59
C MET A 25 3.36 12.24 37.51
N GLY A 26 4.43 12.95 37.89
CA GLY A 26 5.28 13.66 36.95
C GLY A 26 6.08 12.72 36.04
N ILE A 27 6.57 11.60 36.57
CA ILE A 27 7.26 10.56 35.78
C ILE A 27 6.28 9.88 34.86
N ASP A 28 5.08 9.51 35.32
CA ASP A 28 4.05 8.91 34.45
C ASP A 28 3.63 9.87 33.30
N TYR A 29 3.50 11.16 33.64
CA TYR A 29 3.10 12.14 32.61
C TYR A 29 4.18 12.39 31.58
N THR A 30 5.45 12.43 31.98
CA THR A 30 6.58 12.60 31.04
C THR A 30 6.88 11.31 30.27
N PHE A 31 6.78 10.14 30.92
CA PHE A 31 7.01 8.85 30.27
C PHE A 31 5.89 8.52 29.28
N ASN A 32 4.62 8.73 29.65
CA ASN A 32 3.51 8.58 28.72
C ASN A 32 3.59 9.58 27.57
N ARG A 33 4.02 10.82 27.80
CA ARG A 33 4.15 11.79 26.71
C ARG A 33 5.23 11.39 25.70
N HIS A 34 6.31 10.75 26.12
CA HIS A 34 7.34 10.20 25.22
C HIS A 34 6.91 8.92 24.51
N LEU A 35 6.04 8.12 25.13
CA LEU A 35 5.49 6.92 24.50
C LEU A 35 4.39 7.25 23.48
N TRP A 36 3.76 8.44 23.58
CA TRP A 36 2.66 8.86 22.72
C TRP A 36 3.03 9.95 21.71
N THR A 37 4.26 10.47 21.72
CA THR A 37 4.83 11.09 20.54
C THR A 37 5.33 9.95 19.62
N GLU A 38 4.44 9.09 19.16
CA GLU A 38 4.65 8.46 17.86
C GLU A 38 4.92 9.62 16.90
N GLU A 39 6.17 9.71 16.45
CA GLU A 39 6.48 10.53 15.29
C GLU A 39 5.41 10.15 14.25
N VAL A 40 4.53 11.09 13.96
CA VAL A 40 3.70 11.01 12.76
C VAL A 40 4.72 10.96 11.64
N GLU A 41 5.12 9.73 11.30
CA GLU A 41 6.08 9.47 10.24
C GLU A 41 5.47 10.15 9.02
N ALA A 42 6.05 11.26 8.64
CA ALA A 42 5.58 12.05 7.51
C ALA A 42 5.38 11.05 6.38
N ALA A 43 4.20 11.05 5.79
CA ALA A 43 3.88 10.14 4.69
C ALA A 43 5.07 10.13 3.73
N PRO A 44 5.59 8.96 3.35
CA PRO A 44 6.82 8.88 2.58
C PRO A 44 6.73 9.85 1.41
N SER A 45 7.77 10.65 1.22
CA SER A 45 7.81 11.69 0.17
C SER A 45 7.64 11.11 -1.24
N SER A 46 7.70 9.79 -1.37
CA SER A 46 7.40 9.04 -2.59
C SER A 46 7.07 7.59 -2.27
N VAL A 47 6.20 7.01 -3.07
CA VAL A 47 5.75 5.61 -2.94
C VAL A 47 6.38 4.77 -4.05
N PRO A 48 7.08 3.66 -3.70
CA PRO A 48 7.62 2.77 -4.70
C PRO A 48 6.49 1.99 -5.39
N LEU A 49 6.37 2.16 -6.69
CA LEU A 49 5.55 1.38 -7.61
C LEU A 49 6.48 0.50 -8.45
N SER A 50 6.22 -0.80 -8.53
CA SER A 50 7.01 -1.74 -9.30
C SER A 50 6.12 -2.46 -10.31
N LEU A 51 6.52 -2.43 -11.57
CA LEU A 51 5.81 -3.08 -12.67
C LEU A 51 6.69 -4.19 -13.26
N ARG A 52 6.19 -5.42 -13.31
CA ARG A 52 6.83 -6.47 -14.08
C ARG A 52 6.23 -6.50 -15.48
N ILE A 53 7.02 -6.12 -16.46
CA ILE A 53 6.59 -6.02 -17.85
C ILE A 53 7.11 -7.22 -18.62
N ASN A 54 6.22 -7.94 -19.30
CA ASN A 54 6.54 -9.21 -19.96
C ASN A 54 7.53 -9.05 -21.12
N HIS A 55 7.59 -7.88 -21.73
CA HIS A 55 8.48 -7.61 -22.85
C HIS A 55 9.34 -6.36 -22.55
N LEU A 56 10.36 -6.53 -21.74
CA LEU A 56 11.35 -5.48 -21.42
C LEU A 56 12.75 -5.99 -21.75
N CYS A 57 12.97 -6.34 -23.02
CA CYS A 57 14.19 -7.03 -23.46
C CYS A 57 15.29 -6.08 -23.93
N CYS A 58 14.97 -4.87 -24.36
CA CYS A 58 15.93 -3.94 -24.93
C CYS A 58 15.63 -2.47 -24.56
N THR A 59 16.55 -1.58 -24.89
CA THR A 59 16.40 -0.15 -24.63
C THR A 59 15.21 0.47 -25.36
N GLY A 60 14.91 0.01 -26.60
CA GLY A 60 13.72 0.44 -27.34
C GLY A 60 12.42 0.10 -26.60
N CYS A 61 12.29 -1.14 -26.09
CA CYS A 61 11.14 -1.51 -25.28
C CYS A 61 11.02 -0.65 -24.01
N LEU A 62 12.15 -0.31 -23.36
CA LEU A 62 12.15 0.58 -22.21
C LEU A 62 11.66 1.98 -22.56
N ASP A 63 12.11 2.53 -23.69
CA ASP A 63 11.69 3.85 -24.13
C ASP A 63 10.19 3.89 -24.48
N ASP A 64 9.66 2.85 -25.12
CA ASP A 64 8.23 2.73 -25.40
C ASP A 64 7.40 2.63 -24.09
N VAL A 65 7.85 1.83 -23.12
CA VAL A 65 7.21 1.73 -21.80
C VAL A 65 7.22 3.08 -21.08
N LYS A 66 8.37 3.77 -21.05
CA LYS A 66 8.47 5.09 -20.42
C LYS A 66 7.53 6.08 -21.10
N LYS A 67 7.53 6.14 -22.42
CA LYS A 67 6.64 7.01 -23.19
C LYS A 67 5.16 6.74 -22.90
N ALA A 68 4.77 5.46 -22.84
CA ALA A 68 3.41 5.06 -22.51
C ALA A 68 3.03 5.53 -21.09
N LEU A 69 3.87 5.28 -20.09
CA LEU A 69 3.63 5.67 -18.70
C LEU A 69 3.64 7.19 -18.51
N GLU A 70 4.51 7.93 -19.20
CA GLU A 70 4.55 9.40 -19.16
C GLU A 70 3.32 10.07 -19.79
N SER A 71 2.48 9.32 -20.52
CA SER A 71 1.18 9.80 -20.96
C SER A 71 0.20 10.02 -19.80
N LEU A 72 0.46 9.37 -18.65
CA LEU A 72 -0.26 9.59 -17.40
C LEU A 72 0.31 10.84 -16.71
N PRO A 73 -0.49 11.90 -16.48
CA PRO A 73 0.01 13.18 -15.96
C PRO A 73 0.81 13.07 -14.66
N TRP A 74 0.43 12.12 -13.80
CA TRP A 74 1.05 11.90 -12.49
C TRP A 74 2.33 11.05 -12.54
N LEU A 75 2.68 10.46 -13.70
CA LEU A 75 3.95 9.78 -13.95
C LEU A 75 4.91 10.61 -14.84
N LYS A 76 4.46 11.75 -15.32
CA LYS A 76 5.29 12.60 -16.18
C LYS A 76 6.51 13.09 -15.42
N GLY A 77 7.70 12.69 -15.89
CA GLY A 77 8.97 13.05 -15.26
C GLY A 77 9.29 12.27 -13.99
N ALA A 78 8.49 11.27 -13.62
CA ALA A 78 8.81 10.40 -12.49
C ALA A 78 10.08 9.59 -12.75
N PRO A 79 10.99 9.43 -11.77
CA PRO A 79 12.16 8.58 -11.94
C PRO A 79 11.74 7.13 -12.17
N MET A 80 12.21 6.54 -13.27
CA MET A 80 11.91 5.16 -13.68
C MET A 80 13.22 4.39 -13.85
N ASN A 81 13.43 3.36 -13.03
CA ASN A 81 14.64 2.55 -13.00
C ASN A 81 14.34 1.09 -13.29
N VAL A 82 15.12 0.46 -14.16
CA VAL A 82 15.05 -0.98 -14.39
C VAL A 82 15.81 -1.68 -13.29
N ARG A 83 15.12 -2.56 -12.52
CA ARG A 83 15.74 -3.34 -11.44
C ARG A 83 16.28 -4.67 -11.92
N GLU A 84 15.45 -5.39 -12.65
CA GLU A 84 15.77 -6.69 -13.23
C GLU A 84 15.34 -6.69 -14.69
N GLY A 85 16.16 -7.22 -15.53
CA GLY A 85 15.90 -7.34 -16.96
C GLY A 85 17.22 -7.36 -17.72
N ASN A 86 17.32 -8.25 -18.67
CA ASN A 86 18.43 -8.26 -19.62
C ASN A 86 18.16 -7.22 -20.71
N LEU A 87 18.30 -5.94 -20.37
CA LEU A 87 18.25 -4.90 -21.40
C LEU A 87 19.43 -5.13 -22.37
N ARG A 88 19.10 -5.58 -23.55
CA ARG A 88 20.04 -5.77 -24.66
C ARG A 88 19.95 -4.57 -25.60
N SER A 89 20.95 -4.40 -26.43
CA SER A 89 20.76 -3.54 -27.60
C SER A 89 19.66 -4.13 -28.49
N GLN A 90 18.99 -3.29 -29.29
CA GLN A 90 17.97 -3.76 -30.23
C GLN A 90 18.50 -4.87 -31.14
N GLU A 91 19.73 -4.69 -31.64
CA GLU A 91 20.42 -5.65 -32.49
C GLU A 91 20.65 -7.01 -31.80
N GLN A 92 21.00 -7.01 -30.51
CA GLN A 92 21.14 -8.25 -29.72
C GLN A 92 19.78 -8.92 -29.42
N ALA A 93 18.71 -8.15 -29.28
CA ALA A 93 17.38 -8.66 -29.08
C ALA A 93 16.85 -9.33 -30.37
N ASP A 94 17.07 -8.71 -31.51
CA ASP A 94 16.67 -9.25 -32.83
C ASP A 94 17.37 -10.56 -33.16
N MET A 95 18.65 -10.71 -32.74
CA MET A 95 19.42 -11.94 -32.92
C MET A 95 18.99 -13.08 -31.99
N ALA A 96 18.42 -12.77 -30.82
CA ALA A 96 18.08 -13.77 -29.81
C ALA A 96 16.80 -14.59 -30.13
N GLY A 97 15.97 -14.12 -31.05
CA GLY A 97 14.71 -14.76 -31.43
C GLY A 97 13.62 -14.70 -30.35
N PRO A 98 12.42 -15.20 -30.64
CA PRO A 98 11.23 -15.01 -29.77
C PRO A 98 11.14 -15.96 -28.56
N ALA A 99 12.12 -16.82 -28.32
CA ALA A 99 12.07 -17.83 -27.26
C ALA A 99 12.76 -17.36 -25.98
N GLY A 100 12.01 -16.82 -25.03
CA GLY A 100 12.49 -16.51 -23.68
C GLY A 100 11.52 -15.69 -22.85
N ASP A 101 11.60 -15.79 -21.51
CA ASP A 101 10.97 -14.83 -20.62
C ASP A 101 11.80 -13.54 -20.64
N TYR A 102 11.38 -12.57 -21.42
CA TYR A 102 12.02 -11.26 -21.55
C TYR A 102 11.47 -10.24 -20.55
N GLY A 103 10.80 -10.70 -19.52
CA GLY A 103 10.22 -9.85 -18.48
C GLY A 103 11.27 -9.14 -17.65
N GLY A 104 11.03 -7.88 -17.36
CA GLY A 104 11.85 -7.07 -16.47
C GLY A 104 11.02 -6.29 -15.47
N TRP A 105 11.64 -5.90 -14.35
CA TRP A 105 11.05 -5.03 -13.36
C TRP A 105 11.42 -3.57 -13.61
N LEU A 106 10.40 -2.72 -13.65
CA LEU A 106 10.51 -1.27 -13.68
C LEU A 106 10.05 -0.70 -12.34
N ASP A 107 10.95 -0.07 -11.62
CA ASP A 107 10.66 0.63 -10.37
C ASP A 107 10.45 2.12 -10.65
N ILE A 108 9.37 2.68 -10.12
CA ILE A 108 8.92 4.05 -10.30
C ILE A 108 8.68 4.65 -8.92
N ASN A 109 9.18 5.85 -8.68
CA ASN A 109 8.87 6.60 -7.47
C ASN A 109 7.72 7.58 -7.74
N VAL A 110 6.56 7.31 -7.15
CA VAL A 110 5.36 8.13 -7.31
C VAL A 110 5.27 9.13 -6.17
N ALA A 111 5.10 10.42 -6.49
CA ALA A 111 5.07 11.49 -5.49
C ALA A 111 3.83 11.47 -4.60
N ASP A 112 2.68 11.02 -5.12
CA ASP A 112 1.42 10.95 -4.37
C ASP A 112 0.73 9.62 -4.64
N VAL A 113 0.63 8.80 -3.62
CA VAL A 113 0.01 7.47 -3.68
C VAL A 113 -1.44 7.51 -4.15
N ASN A 114 -2.18 8.58 -3.82
CA ASN A 114 -3.59 8.72 -4.16
C ASN A 114 -3.82 8.95 -5.66
N GLN A 115 -2.77 9.25 -6.42
CA GLN A 115 -2.84 9.38 -7.88
C GLN A 115 -2.67 8.06 -8.62
N ILE A 116 -2.19 7.01 -7.94
CA ILE A 116 -1.97 5.71 -8.55
C ILE A 116 -3.32 5.11 -8.98
N ASP A 117 -3.49 4.89 -10.28
CA ASP A 117 -4.61 4.15 -10.88
C ASP A 117 -4.06 2.99 -11.70
N PHE A 118 -4.20 1.77 -11.19
CA PHE A 118 -3.65 0.56 -11.79
C PHE A 118 -4.31 0.20 -13.12
N VAL A 119 -5.59 0.51 -13.28
CA VAL A 119 -6.29 0.27 -14.55
C VAL A 119 -5.80 1.25 -15.62
N ALA A 120 -5.50 2.48 -15.25
CA ALA A 120 -4.92 3.45 -16.18
C ALA A 120 -3.52 3.01 -16.63
N ILE A 121 -2.69 2.49 -15.71
CA ILE A 121 -1.37 1.91 -16.04
C ILE A 121 -1.52 0.74 -17.01
N ASP A 122 -2.36 -0.25 -16.69
CA ASP A 122 -2.56 -1.41 -17.55
C ASP A 122 -3.03 -1.01 -18.94
N ARG A 123 -3.92 -0.03 -19.03
CA ARG A 123 -4.44 0.49 -20.30
C ARG A 123 -3.34 1.08 -21.19
N VAL A 124 -2.57 2.04 -20.65
CA VAL A 124 -1.55 2.71 -21.47
C VAL A 124 -0.42 1.76 -21.90
N LEU A 125 -0.12 0.76 -21.07
CA LEU A 125 0.83 -0.29 -21.45
C LEU A 125 0.28 -1.17 -22.55
N ARG A 126 -0.98 -1.61 -22.46
CA ARG A 126 -1.63 -2.42 -23.53
C ARG A 126 -1.76 -1.64 -24.83
N ASP A 127 -2.07 -0.37 -24.77
CA ASP A 127 -2.15 0.48 -25.96
C ASP A 127 -0.77 0.62 -26.65
N ALA A 128 0.32 0.47 -25.89
CA ALA A 128 1.69 0.40 -26.40
C ALA A 128 2.13 -1.04 -26.78
N GLY A 129 1.25 -2.03 -26.74
CA GLY A 129 1.57 -3.43 -27.02
C GLY A 129 2.32 -4.16 -25.90
N MET A 130 2.33 -3.61 -24.69
CA MET A 130 3.00 -4.17 -23.53
C MET A 130 1.99 -4.72 -22.51
N VAL A 131 2.42 -5.62 -21.63
CA VAL A 131 1.59 -6.19 -20.56
C VAL A 131 2.35 -6.17 -19.26
N ALA A 132 1.76 -5.57 -18.23
CA ALA A 132 2.24 -5.72 -16.87
C ALA A 132 1.71 -7.03 -16.27
N SER A 133 2.58 -8.01 -16.07
CA SER A 133 2.22 -9.29 -15.44
C SER A 133 2.10 -9.17 -13.91
N GLN A 134 2.75 -8.19 -13.32
CA GLN A 134 2.61 -7.84 -11.91
C GLN A 134 2.69 -6.33 -11.74
N MET A 135 1.86 -5.82 -10.83
CA MET A 135 1.85 -4.42 -10.43
C MET A 135 1.86 -4.36 -8.91
N GLN A 136 2.96 -3.88 -8.35
CA GLN A 136 3.19 -3.86 -6.92
C GLN A 136 3.42 -2.44 -6.43
N PHE A 137 2.88 -2.11 -5.27
CA PHE A 137 3.24 -0.88 -4.56
C PHE A 137 3.60 -1.20 -3.10
N GLY A 138 4.32 -0.32 -2.45
CA GLY A 138 4.75 -0.50 -1.06
C GLY A 138 4.89 0.83 -0.33
N GLY A 139 5.46 0.79 0.90
CA GLY A 139 5.71 2.00 1.67
C GLY A 139 4.46 2.67 2.28
N VAL A 140 3.29 2.04 2.21
CA VAL A 140 2.04 2.56 2.77
C VAL A 140 1.49 1.54 3.76
N ARG A 141 1.38 1.92 5.03
CA ARG A 141 0.91 1.02 6.10
C ARG A 141 -0.61 0.91 6.16
N HIS A 142 -1.28 2.04 5.96
CA HIS A 142 -2.74 2.14 6.01
C HIS A 142 -3.26 2.68 4.70
N PHE A 143 -3.97 1.86 3.98
CA PHE A 143 -4.57 2.23 2.71
C PHE A 143 -5.84 1.41 2.47
N ARG A 144 -6.62 1.89 1.54
CA ARG A 144 -7.69 1.14 0.89
C ARG A 144 -7.53 1.27 -0.62
N LEU A 145 -8.04 0.32 -1.36
CA LEU A 145 -8.20 0.46 -2.79
C LEU A 145 -9.65 0.87 -3.07
N GLU A 146 -9.84 1.78 -3.99
CA GLU A 146 -11.15 2.19 -4.48
C GLU A 146 -11.26 1.82 -5.96
N ALA A 147 -12.12 0.85 -6.24
CA ALA A 147 -12.44 0.43 -7.61
C ALA A 147 -13.76 1.07 -8.06
N GLN A 148 -13.82 1.45 -9.34
CA GLN A 148 -15.05 1.83 -10.01
C GLN A 148 -15.40 0.76 -11.05
N VAL A 149 -16.59 0.17 -10.92
CA VAL A 149 -17.08 -0.86 -11.82
C VAL A 149 -18.33 -0.38 -12.60
N ARG A 150 -18.44 -0.79 -13.85
CA ARG A 150 -19.59 -0.39 -14.68
C ARG A 150 -20.86 -1.14 -14.35
N HIS A 151 -20.71 -2.36 -13.84
CA HIS A 151 -21.82 -3.28 -13.65
C HIS A 151 -21.99 -3.61 -12.16
N MET A 152 -22.83 -2.82 -11.47
CA MET A 152 -23.24 -3.06 -10.09
C MET A 152 -24.79 -2.95 -10.00
N CYS A 153 -25.50 -3.64 -10.92
CA CYS A 153 -26.93 -3.41 -11.13
C CYS A 153 -27.85 -4.03 -10.06
N CYS A 154 -27.40 -5.06 -9.35
CA CYS A 154 -28.26 -5.83 -8.45
C CYS A 154 -27.55 -6.25 -7.15
N GLY A 155 -28.31 -6.83 -6.23
CA GLY A 155 -27.79 -7.37 -4.96
C GLY A 155 -26.73 -8.45 -5.15
N MET A 156 -26.90 -9.32 -6.16
CA MET A 156 -25.92 -10.37 -6.45
C MET A 156 -24.55 -9.84 -6.83
N CYS A 157 -24.49 -8.72 -7.59
CA CYS A 157 -23.20 -8.07 -7.91
C CYS A 157 -22.53 -7.52 -6.66
N LYS A 158 -23.31 -6.90 -5.77
CA LYS A 158 -22.81 -6.43 -4.48
C LYS A 158 -22.29 -7.59 -3.63
N ASP A 159 -23.09 -8.64 -3.47
CA ASP A 159 -22.74 -9.83 -2.68
C ASP A 159 -21.49 -10.53 -3.24
N ALA A 160 -21.34 -10.59 -4.57
CA ALA A 160 -20.15 -11.12 -5.22
C ALA A 160 -18.89 -10.33 -4.85
N ALA A 161 -18.97 -8.98 -4.88
CA ALA A 161 -17.87 -8.13 -4.48
C ALA A 161 -17.53 -8.32 -2.99
N GLU A 162 -18.51 -8.32 -2.11
CA GLU A 162 -18.31 -8.41 -0.66
C GLU A 162 -17.80 -9.79 -0.22
N ARG A 163 -18.00 -10.84 -1.02
CA ARG A 163 -17.45 -12.19 -0.80
C ARG A 163 -16.03 -12.40 -1.31
N MET A 164 -15.43 -11.43 -1.98
CA MET A 164 -14.04 -11.56 -2.47
C MET A 164 -13.04 -12.02 -1.40
N PRO A 165 -13.08 -11.54 -0.13
CA PRO A 165 -12.17 -12.03 0.90
C PRO A 165 -12.27 -13.53 1.17
N GLU A 166 -13.47 -14.12 1.05
CA GLU A 166 -13.69 -15.56 1.22
C GLU A 166 -13.15 -16.34 0.03
N LEU A 167 -13.41 -15.86 -1.19
CA LEU A 167 -12.87 -16.44 -2.43
C LEU A 167 -11.35 -16.40 -2.45
N ALA A 168 -10.75 -15.29 -1.99
CA ALA A 168 -9.31 -15.14 -1.87
C ALA A 168 -8.67 -16.18 -0.92
N LYS A 169 -9.33 -16.51 0.18
CA LYS A 169 -8.86 -17.52 1.13
C LYS A 169 -8.87 -18.94 0.53
N THR A 170 -9.83 -19.25 -0.32
CA THR A 170 -10.04 -20.60 -0.85
C THR A 170 -9.26 -20.89 -2.13
N ARG A 171 -9.16 -19.92 -3.03
CA ARG A 171 -8.61 -20.13 -4.38
C ARG A 171 -7.16 -19.69 -4.57
N GLN A 172 -6.72 -18.70 -3.81
CA GLN A 172 -5.41 -18.07 -3.99
C GLN A 172 -4.66 -18.00 -2.66
N ALA A 173 -4.55 -19.15 -1.98
CA ALA A 173 -3.90 -19.24 -0.69
C ALA A 173 -2.55 -18.53 -0.68
N GLY A 174 -2.53 -17.28 -0.31
CA GLY A 174 -1.32 -16.49 -0.09
C GLY A 174 -1.17 -15.20 -0.86
N ARG A 175 -1.81 -14.99 -2.00
CA ARG A 175 -1.57 -13.80 -2.83
C ARG A 175 -2.39 -12.57 -2.38
N LEU A 176 -3.61 -12.78 -1.87
CA LEU A 176 -4.47 -11.73 -1.33
C LEU A 176 -4.52 -11.75 0.21
N LYS A 177 -3.45 -12.15 0.88
CA LYS A 177 -3.38 -12.18 2.37
C LYS A 177 -3.59 -10.80 3.00
N TRP A 178 -3.28 -9.76 2.27
CA TRP A 178 -3.45 -8.38 2.69
C TRP A 178 -4.89 -7.91 2.67
N LEU A 179 -5.79 -8.62 1.97
CA LEU A 179 -7.20 -8.27 1.88
C LEU A 179 -7.91 -8.56 3.22
N ASP A 180 -8.57 -7.56 3.76
CA ASP A 180 -9.36 -7.66 5.00
C ASP A 180 -10.84 -7.76 4.73
N SER A 181 -11.41 -6.71 4.15
CA SER A 181 -12.83 -6.62 3.85
C SER A 181 -13.10 -5.85 2.57
N VAL A 182 -14.28 -6.04 2.01
CA VAL A 182 -14.75 -5.34 0.82
C VAL A 182 -16.14 -4.80 1.09
N VAL A 183 -16.34 -3.54 0.74
CA VAL A 183 -17.65 -2.85 0.82
C VAL A 183 -18.04 -2.38 -0.57
N ALA A 184 -19.21 -2.76 -1.06
CA ALA A 184 -19.68 -2.39 -2.38
C ALA A 184 -20.93 -1.50 -2.31
N GLU A 185 -20.89 -0.39 -3.03
CA GLU A 185 -21.97 0.59 -3.13
C GLU A 185 -22.68 0.45 -4.48
N ARG A 186 -23.89 -0.09 -4.46
CA ARG A 186 -24.64 -0.38 -5.67
C ARG A 186 -24.98 0.89 -6.48
N ALA A 187 -25.32 1.99 -5.81
CA ALA A 187 -25.76 3.21 -6.47
C ALA A 187 -24.63 3.91 -7.26
N SER A 188 -23.42 3.86 -6.77
CA SER A 188 -22.25 4.51 -7.35
C SER A 188 -21.36 3.58 -8.20
N GLY A 189 -21.56 2.27 -8.08
CA GLY A 189 -20.64 1.28 -8.65
C GLY A 189 -19.27 1.29 -8.01
N LYS A 190 -19.14 1.87 -6.80
CA LYS A 190 -17.89 1.94 -6.05
C LYS A 190 -17.69 0.67 -5.23
N VAL A 191 -16.49 0.12 -5.29
CA VAL A 191 -16.03 -1.00 -4.46
C VAL A 191 -14.85 -0.52 -3.65
N THR A 192 -14.99 -0.49 -2.32
CA THR A 192 -13.93 -0.13 -1.38
C THR A 192 -13.33 -1.40 -0.81
N ILE A 193 -12.04 -1.58 -1.00
CA ILE A 193 -11.27 -2.76 -0.63
C ILE A 193 -10.34 -2.35 0.50
N HIS A 194 -10.60 -2.86 1.69
CA HIS A 194 -9.81 -2.56 2.88
C HIS A 194 -8.65 -3.55 3.01
N ALA A 195 -7.46 -3.01 3.25
CA ALA A 195 -6.28 -3.80 3.54
C ALA A 195 -6.11 -3.98 5.04
N ARG A 196 -5.55 -5.14 5.44
CA ARG A 196 -5.03 -5.33 6.79
C ARG A 196 -3.81 -4.47 6.99
N TYR A 197 -3.49 -4.20 8.27
CA TYR A 197 -2.20 -3.62 8.61
C TYR A 197 -1.06 -4.43 7.99
N LEU A 198 -0.13 -3.75 7.38
CA LEU A 198 1.01 -4.36 6.71
C LEU A 198 2.33 -3.92 7.34
N GLU A 199 3.30 -4.82 7.28
CA GLU A 199 4.67 -4.49 7.64
C GLU A 199 5.19 -3.33 6.75
N PRO A 200 6.06 -2.45 7.29
CA PRO A 200 6.54 -1.25 6.57
C PRO A 200 7.14 -1.52 5.19
N ASN A 201 7.74 -2.70 5.00
CA ASN A 201 8.39 -3.10 3.76
C ASN A 201 7.54 -4.05 2.89
N ALA A 202 6.27 -4.27 3.27
CA ALA A 202 5.40 -5.14 2.49
C ALA A 202 5.14 -4.53 1.11
N ARG A 203 5.20 -5.37 0.09
CA ARG A 203 4.77 -5.04 -1.27
C ARG A 203 3.46 -5.75 -1.55
N ILE A 204 2.54 -5.03 -2.14
CA ILE A 204 1.21 -5.50 -2.46
C ILE A 204 1.12 -5.68 -3.95
N ASP A 205 0.82 -6.89 -4.37
CA ASP A 205 0.49 -7.19 -5.76
C ASP A 205 -0.99 -6.95 -6.01
N VAL A 206 -1.28 -5.98 -6.87
CA VAL A 206 -2.65 -5.58 -7.21
C VAL A 206 -3.16 -6.33 -8.43
N THR A 207 -2.29 -6.96 -9.20
CA THR A 207 -2.68 -7.72 -10.40
C THR A 207 -3.64 -8.85 -10.05
N GLU A 208 -3.41 -9.53 -8.93
CA GLU A 208 -4.28 -10.59 -8.45
C GLU A 208 -5.66 -10.07 -8.02
N MET A 209 -5.74 -8.83 -7.53
CA MET A 209 -7.02 -8.20 -7.22
C MET A 209 -7.80 -7.87 -8.50
N LEU A 210 -7.13 -7.35 -9.53
CA LEU A 210 -7.75 -7.10 -10.84
C LEU A 210 -8.28 -8.40 -11.45
N ALA A 211 -7.49 -9.47 -11.38
CA ALA A 211 -7.91 -10.79 -11.87
C ALA A 211 -9.11 -11.35 -11.07
N ALA A 212 -9.11 -11.18 -9.74
CA ALA A 212 -10.22 -11.62 -8.90
C ALA A 212 -11.52 -10.84 -9.20
N MET A 213 -11.42 -9.53 -9.45
CA MET A 213 -12.57 -8.71 -9.84
C MET A 213 -13.10 -9.09 -11.23
N ASP A 214 -12.23 -9.42 -12.16
CA ASP A 214 -12.62 -9.89 -13.50
C ASP A 214 -13.33 -11.26 -13.42
N GLU A 215 -12.81 -12.19 -12.62
CA GLU A 215 -13.38 -13.54 -12.41
C GLU A 215 -14.81 -13.50 -11.85
N ILE A 216 -15.11 -12.55 -10.94
CA ILE A 216 -16.47 -12.38 -10.41
C ILE A 216 -17.38 -11.55 -11.33
N GLY A 217 -16.91 -11.17 -12.51
CA GLY A 217 -17.67 -10.40 -13.50
C GLY A 217 -17.80 -8.92 -13.17
N LEU A 218 -16.91 -8.36 -12.37
CA LEU A 218 -16.87 -6.94 -11.99
C LEU A 218 -15.56 -6.27 -12.41
N PRO A 219 -15.17 -6.31 -13.69
CA PRO A 219 -13.93 -5.68 -14.14
C PRO A 219 -13.98 -4.16 -13.86
N PRO A 220 -13.00 -3.62 -13.13
CA PRO A 220 -12.97 -2.20 -12.84
C PRO A 220 -12.50 -1.40 -14.05
N PHE A 221 -12.99 -0.18 -14.20
CA PHE A 221 -12.45 0.79 -15.16
C PHE A 221 -11.53 1.83 -14.49
N SER A 222 -11.41 1.80 -13.16
CA SER A 222 -10.45 2.52 -12.34
C SER A 222 -10.20 1.72 -11.06
N LEU A 223 -8.94 1.65 -10.61
CA LEU A 223 -8.55 1.05 -9.34
C LEU A 223 -7.45 1.91 -8.71
N LYS A 224 -7.83 2.70 -7.71
CA LYS A 224 -6.96 3.70 -7.08
C LYS A 224 -6.54 3.29 -5.67
N VAL A 225 -5.33 3.69 -5.29
CA VAL A 225 -4.90 3.65 -3.90
C VAL A 225 -5.42 4.91 -3.21
N VAL A 226 -5.95 4.75 -2.00
CA VAL A 226 -6.31 5.86 -1.13
C VAL A 226 -5.61 5.64 0.20
N SER A 227 -4.64 6.49 0.50
CA SER A 227 -4.00 6.48 1.81
C SER A 227 -5.00 6.93 2.87
N THR A 228 -5.10 6.17 3.94
CA THR A 228 -5.91 6.57 5.10
C THR A 228 -4.96 7.13 6.15
N PRO A 229 -5.19 8.36 6.67
CA PRO A 229 -4.46 8.83 7.83
C PRO A 229 -4.69 7.82 8.96
N GLU A 230 -3.65 7.52 9.73
CA GLU A 230 -3.79 6.68 10.91
C GLU A 230 -4.95 7.20 11.76
N HIS A 231 -6.05 6.46 11.74
CA HIS A 231 -7.04 6.63 12.79
C HIS A 231 -6.38 6.02 14.02
N VAL A 232 -5.87 6.85 14.89
CA VAL A 232 -5.59 6.47 16.28
C VAL A 232 -6.93 6.01 16.83
N ALA A 233 -7.23 4.72 16.61
CA ALA A 233 -8.35 4.08 17.24
C ALA A 233 -8.03 4.13 18.72
N SER A 234 -8.65 5.09 19.40
CA SER A 234 -8.73 5.11 20.85
C SER A 234 -9.21 3.73 21.28
N LEU A 235 -8.26 2.89 21.68
CA LEU A 235 -8.55 1.75 22.53
C LEU A 235 -9.14 2.32 23.83
N ARG A 236 -10.47 2.43 23.85
CA ARG A 236 -11.24 2.57 25.09
C ARG A 236 -11.76 1.20 25.50
#